data_0128a2eb88fed3e0d454c32818ad3d3c
#
_entry.id   0128a2eb88fed3e0d454c32818ad3d3c
#
_cell.length_a   1.000
_cell.length_b   1.000
_cell.length_c   1.000
_cell.angle_alpha   90.00
_cell.angle_beta   90.00
_cell.angle_gamma   90.00
#
_symmetry.space_group_name_H-M   'P 1'
#
loop_
_entity.id
_entity.type
_entity.pdbx_description
1 polymer ?
#
loop_
_entity_poly.entity_id
_entity_poly.type
_entity_poly.pdbx_seq_one_letter_code
_entity_poly.pdbx_strand_id
1 'polypeptide(L)'
;MNIHTFEIYVNISPEETRACRNAFYLSAAGQNHYCYKNKTTGILYYNRWSEHGIQVSIQKHTNGYCRKMLLRVNPSRLLGNMEAIAIFAPTSSNMEALVQALDAIVQEMPISQTIHDFKLNRLDLCKNTPVTNAVLLEYIR
;
A
#
# COMPACT_ATOMS: atom_id res chain seq x y z
N MET A 1 -11.36 -12.54 12.31
CA MET A 1 -11.33 -12.31 10.86
C MET A 1 -9.96 -11.78 10.48
N ASN A 2 -9.38 -12.29 9.42
CA ASN A 2 -8.03 -11.95 9.01
C ASN A 2 -8.04 -10.90 7.90
N ILE A 3 -6.92 -10.18 7.78
CA ILE A 3 -6.77 -9.13 6.78
C ILE A 3 -5.96 -9.68 5.61
N HIS A 4 -6.47 -9.52 4.39
CA HIS A 4 -5.74 -9.87 3.17
C HIS A 4 -4.93 -8.68 2.66
N THR A 5 -5.60 -7.60 2.33
CA THR A 5 -5.00 -6.32 1.93
C THR A 5 -5.81 -5.16 2.49
N PHE A 6 -5.19 -4.00 2.56
CA PHE A 6 -5.90 -2.77 2.88
C PHE A 6 -5.27 -1.60 2.13
N GLU A 7 -6.03 -0.53 2.04
CA GLU A 7 -5.56 0.74 1.48
C GLU A 7 -5.72 1.83 2.53
N ILE A 8 -4.69 2.61 2.72
CA ILE A 8 -4.68 3.80 3.56
C ILE A 8 -4.27 5.01 2.74
N TYR A 9 -4.71 6.19 3.14
CA TYR A 9 -4.41 7.41 2.42
C TYR A 9 -4.16 8.57 3.36
N VAL A 10 -3.45 9.57 2.85
CA VAL A 10 -3.25 10.87 3.48
C VAL A 10 -3.28 11.93 2.40
N ASN A 11 -3.79 13.11 2.74
CA ASN A 11 -3.71 14.26 1.84
C ASN A 11 -2.37 14.94 2.01
N ILE A 12 -1.73 15.27 0.90
CA ILE A 12 -0.44 15.96 0.86
C ILE A 12 -0.57 17.27 0.12
N SER A 13 0.28 18.23 0.45
CA SER A 13 0.29 19.56 -0.18
C SER A 13 0.86 19.51 -1.60
N PRO A 14 0.65 20.57 -2.41
CA PRO A 14 1.29 20.66 -3.72
C PRO A 14 2.82 20.62 -3.64
N GLU A 15 3.43 21.22 -2.61
CA GLU A 15 4.87 21.19 -2.38
C GLU A 15 5.35 19.79 -2.06
N GLU A 16 4.65 19.08 -1.20
CA GLU A 16 4.95 17.67 -0.86
C GLU A 16 4.76 16.77 -2.08
N THR A 17 3.76 17.03 -2.91
CA THR A 17 3.55 16.29 -4.16
C THR A 17 4.75 16.44 -5.09
N ARG A 18 5.24 17.66 -5.26
CA ARG A 18 6.44 17.91 -6.09
C ARG A 18 7.68 17.24 -5.50
N ALA A 19 7.86 17.35 -4.19
CA ALA A 19 8.99 16.74 -3.50
C ALA A 19 8.98 15.22 -3.64
N CYS A 20 7.82 14.59 -3.48
CA CYS A 20 7.65 13.14 -3.68
C CYS A 20 7.95 12.74 -5.13
N ARG A 21 7.39 13.48 -6.10
CA ARG A 21 7.62 13.19 -7.51
C ARG A 21 9.10 13.23 -7.84
N ASN A 22 9.80 14.27 -7.43
CA ASN A 22 11.23 14.43 -7.68
C ASN A 22 12.04 13.32 -7.00
N ALA A 23 11.74 13.04 -5.73
CA ALA A 23 12.43 12.00 -4.97
C ALA A 23 12.20 10.61 -5.57
N PHE A 24 10.98 10.30 -6.00
CA PHE A 24 10.64 9.00 -6.57
C PHE A 24 11.31 8.79 -7.94
N TYR A 25 11.26 9.79 -8.82
CA TYR A 25 11.94 9.69 -10.11
C TYR A 25 13.45 9.59 -9.96
N LEU A 26 14.03 10.37 -9.06
CA LEU A 26 15.47 10.34 -8.81
C LEU A 26 15.89 8.98 -8.23
N SER A 27 15.15 8.46 -7.25
CA SER A 27 15.46 7.19 -6.62
C SER A 27 15.24 6.01 -7.58
N ALA A 28 14.29 6.09 -8.51
CA ALA A 28 14.03 5.06 -9.50
C ALA A 28 15.10 5.00 -10.61
N ALA A 29 15.83 6.10 -10.84
CA ALA A 29 16.83 6.17 -11.89
C ALA A 29 17.97 5.16 -11.65
N GLY A 30 18.15 4.22 -12.59
CA GLY A 30 19.20 3.21 -12.50
C GLY A 30 18.98 2.10 -11.47
N GLN A 31 17.78 1.98 -10.90
CA GLN A 31 17.41 0.97 -9.91
C GLN A 31 16.47 -0.08 -10.50
N ASN A 32 16.22 -1.16 -9.75
CA ASN A 32 15.29 -2.22 -10.12
C ASN A 32 13.82 -1.87 -9.83
N HIS A 33 13.54 -0.62 -9.52
CA HIS A 33 12.19 -0.12 -9.30
C HIS A 33 11.93 1.06 -10.21
N TYR A 34 10.66 1.40 -10.41
CA TYR A 34 10.27 2.44 -11.34
C TYR A 34 9.28 3.42 -10.70
N CYS A 35 9.23 4.60 -11.30
CA CYS A 35 8.21 5.61 -11.03
C CYS A 35 7.64 6.04 -12.38
N TYR A 36 6.32 6.03 -12.52
CA TYR A 36 5.69 6.46 -13.77
C TYR A 36 4.33 7.13 -13.50
N LYS A 37 3.95 8.01 -14.42
CA LYS A 37 2.65 8.65 -14.42
C LYS A 37 1.77 8.03 -15.51
N ASN A 38 0.59 7.55 -15.11
CA ASN A 38 -0.40 7.08 -16.07
C ASN A 38 -0.95 8.27 -16.86
N LYS A 39 -0.82 8.25 -18.19
CA LYS A 39 -1.22 9.36 -19.05
C LYS A 39 -2.73 9.56 -19.07
N THR A 40 -3.51 8.51 -18.89
CA THR A 40 -4.98 8.56 -18.91
C THR A 40 -5.55 9.07 -17.59
N THR A 41 -5.09 8.52 -16.47
CA THR A 41 -5.63 8.82 -15.13
C THR A 41 -4.90 9.96 -14.42
N GLY A 42 -3.67 10.24 -14.81
CA GLY A 42 -2.80 11.20 -14.13
C GLY A 42 -2.23 10.69 -12.80
N ILE A 43 -2.48 9.43 -12.45
CA ILE A 43 -1.98 8.83 -11.22
C ILE A 43 -0.50 8.54 -11.35
N LEU A 44 0.30 8.98 -10.37
CA LEU A 44 1.70 8.66 -10.24
C LEU A 44 1.86 7.39 -9.43
N TYR A 45 2.56 6.40 -9.95
CA TYR A 45 2.86 5.14 -9.28
C TYR A 45 4.33 5.03 -8.96
N TYR A 46 4.64 4.46 -7.79
CA TYR A 46 6.00 4.22 -7.36
C TYR A 46 6.11 2.83 -6.73
N ASN A 47 6.97 1.98 -7.30
CA ASN A 47 6.99 0.56 -6.98
C ASN A 47 8.18 0.11 -6.14
N ARG A 48 8.91 1.01 -5.50
CA ARG A 48 10.10 0.66 -4.71
C ARG A 48 9.85 -0.48 -3.70
N TRP A 49 8.69 -0.48 -3.06
CA TRP A 49 8.34 -1.46 -2.04
C TRP A 49 7.35 -2.51 -2.52
N SER A 50 7.13 -2.64 -3.84
CA SER A 50 6.11 -3.56 -4.35
C SER A 50 6.40 -5.03 -4.04
N GLU A 51 7.67 -5.42 -4.02
CA GLU A 51 8.09 -6.78 -3.64
C GLU A 51 7.79 -7.08 -2.17
N HIS A 52 7.73 -6.06 -1.34
CA HIS A 52 7.39 -6.15 0.07
C HIS A 52 5.90 -5.91 0.35
N GLY A 53 5.07 -5.95 -0.69
CA GLY A 53 3.63 -5.86 -0.55
C GLY A 53 3.06 -4.47 -0.39
N ILE A 54 3.81 -3.41 -0.75
CA ILE A 54 3.32 -2.03 -0.72
C ILE A 54 3.36 -1.42 -2.10
N GLN A 55 2.22 -0.89 -2.54
CA GLN A 55 2.10 -0.05 -3.71
C GLN A 55 1.79 1.38 -3.30
N VAL A 56 2.63 2.31 -3.74
CA VAL A 56 2.45 3.75 -3.50
C VAL A 56 1.87 4.40 -4.74
N SER A 57 0.84 5.21 -4.56
CA SER A 57 0.32 6.05 -5.64
C SER A 57 -0.03 7.45 -5.14
N ILE A 58 0.09 8.43 -6.01
CA ILE A 58 -0.34 9.81 -5.74
C ILE A 58 -1.45 10.14 -6.73
N GLN A 59 -2.63 10.39 -6.20
CA GLN A 59 -3.85 10.64 -6.96
C GLN A 59 -4.31 12.07 -6.78
N LYS A 60 -4.96 12.61 -7.80
CA LYS A 60 -5.57 13.94 -7.72
C LYS A 60 -6.75 13.89 -6.75
N HIS A 61 -6.78 14.80 -5.79
CA HIS A 61 -7.93 14.94 -4.90
C HIS A 61 -9.10 15.57 -5.65
N THR A 62 -10.32 15.25 -5.24
CA THR A 62 -11.55 15.75 -5.87
C THR A 62 -11.67 17.27 -5.85
N ASN A 63 -11.13 17.95 -4.85
CA ASN A 63 -11.14 19.41 -4.75
C ASN A 63 -10.05 20.10 -5.58
N GLY A 64 -9.12 19.37 -6.17
CA GLY A 64 -8.05 19.91 -7.02
C GLY A 64 -6.89 20.60 -6.31
N TYR A 65 -7.00 20.92 -5.02
CA TYR A 65 -5.96 21.64 -4.27
C TYR A 65 -4.93 20.73 -3.63
N CYS A 66 -5.36 19.56 -3.17
CA CYS A 66 -4.49 18.59 -2.53
C CYS A 66 -4.35 17.35 -3.39
N ARG A 67 -3.28 16.60 -3.16
CA ARG A 67 -3.10 15.27 -3.72
C ARG A 67 -3.33 14.25 -2.61
N LYS A 68 -3.84 13.10 -3.01
CA LYS A 68 -4.06 11.96 -2.13
C LYS A 68 -2.94 10.97 -2.34
N MET A 69 -2.13 10.73 -1.30
CA MET A 69 -1.17 9.64 -1.31
C MET A 69 -1.85 8.39 -0.79
N LEU A 70 -1.84 7.33 -1.58
CA LEU A 70 -2.47 6.06 -1.27
C LEU A 70 -1.39 4.99 -1.12
N LEU A 71 -1.48 4.23 -0.05
CA LEU A 71 -0.67 3.02 0.16
C LEU A 71 -1.60 1.82 0.13
N ARG A 72 -1.37 0.92 -0.83
CA ARG A 72 -2.01 -0.39 -0.85
C ARG A 72 -1.07 -1.39 -0.22
N VAL A 73 -1.53 -2.08 0.83
CA VAL A 73 -0.67 -2.87 1.70
C VAL A 73 -1.15 -4.32 1.76
N ASN A 74 -0.23 -5.24 1.52
CA ASN A 74 -0.37 -6.64 1.90
C ASN A 74 0.42 -6.84 3.20
N PRO A 75 -0.24 -6.90 4.36
CA PRO A 75 0.46 -6.88 5.64
C PRO A 75 1.30 -8.12 5.91
N SER A 76 0.85 -9.30 5.47
CA SER A 76 1.63 -10.52 5.61
C SER A 76 2.96 -10.44 4.85
N ARG A 77 2.90 -9.93 3.62
CA ARG A 77 4.09 -9.79 2.79
C ARG A 77 5.04 -8.74 3.33
N LEU A 78 4.49 -7.64 3.84
CA LEU A 78 5.29 -6.58 4.46
C LEU A 78 6.08 -7.10 5.67
N LEU A 79 5.49 -8.00 6.45
CA LEU A 79 6.14 -8.61 7.62
C LEU A 79 6.97 -9.86 7.27
N GLY A 80 7.23 -10.10 5.99
CA GLY A 80 8.17 -11.12 5.53
C GLY A 80 7.56 -12.46 5.14
N ASN A 81 6.23 -12.62 5.19
CA ASN A 81 5.59 -13.85 4.72
C ASN A 81 5.34 -13.76 3.22
N MET A 82 6.12 -14.50 2.43
CA MET A 82 6.09 -14.48 0.96
C MET A 82 5.19 -15.56 0.37
N GLU A 83 4.44 -16.29 1.17
CA GLU A 83 3.47 -17.28 0.67
C GLU A 83 2.34 -16.61 -0.11
N ALA A 84 1.92 -17.20 -1.22
CA ALA A 84 0.92 -16.63 -2.13
C ALA A 84 -0.45 -16.41 -1.47
N ILE A 85 -0.80 -17.24 -0.49
CA ILE A 85 -2.07 -17.20 0.22
C ILE A 85 -1.91 -16.82 1.70
N ALA A 86 -0.82 -16.13 2.03
CA ALA A 86 -0.59 -15.66 3.38
C ALA A 86 -1.67 -14.67 3.82
N ILE A 87 -2.15 -14.83 5.04
CA ILE A 87 -3.14 -13.95 5.65
C ILE A 87 -2.58 -13.37 6.95
N PHE A 88 -3.06 -12.19 7.29
CA PHE A 88 -2.59 -11.44 8.45
C PHE A 88 -3.65 -11.48 9.55
N ALA A 89 -3.27 -12.04 10.70
CA ALA A 89 -4.11 -12.01 11.90
C ALA A 89 -3.86 -10.70 12.66
N PRO A 90 -4.90 -9.88 12.93
CA PRO A 90 -4.72 -8.57 13.56
C PRO A 90 -4.59 -8.67 15.09
N THR A 91 -3.60 -9.42 15.56
CA THR A 91 -3.24 -9.46 16.98
C THR A 91 -2.52 -8.17 17.37
N SER A 92 -2.48 -7.85 18.67
CA SER A 92 -1.79 -6.64 19.16
C SER A 92 -0.32 -6.61 18.72
N SER A 93 0.39 -7.72 18.82
CA SER A 93 1.79 -7.78 18.44
C SER A 93 1.99 -7.64 16.92
N ASN A 94 1.14 -8.27 16.11
CA ASN A 94 1.17 -8.12 14.66
C ASN A 94 0.82 -6.70 14.21
N MET A 95 -0.14 -6.06 14.88
CA MET A 95 -0.50 -4.68 14.57
C MET A 95 0.63 -3.70 14.92
N GLU A 96 1.31 -3.89 16.04
CA GLU A 96 2.48 -3.07 16.39
C GLU A 96 3.60 -3.22 15.34
N ALA A 97 3.91 -4.45 14.95
CA ALA A 97 4.92 -4.72 13.93
C ALA A 97 4.53 -4.09 12.59
N LEU A 98 3.26 -4.16 12.21
CA LEU A 98 2.73 -3.56 10.99
C LEU A 98 2.88 -2.04 11.01
N VAL A 99 2.47 -1.39 12.10
CA VAL A 99 2.57 0.07 12.23
C VAL A 99 4.03 0.53 12.17
N GLN A 100 4.94 -0.18 12.83
CA GLN A 100 6.37 0.13 12.79
C GLN A 100 6.95 0.01 11.38
N ALA A 101 6.59 -1.05 10.66
CA ALA A 101 7.05 -1.25 9.29
C ALA A 101 6.52 -0.17 8.33
N LEU A 102 5.25 0.20 8.47
CA LEU A 102 4.64 1.27 7.68
C LEU A 102 5.25 2.63 8.00
N ASP A 103 5.46 2.91 9.28
CA ASP A 103 6.06 4.17 9.70
C ASP A 103 7.47 4.35 9.14
N ALA A 104 8.27 3.29 9.12
CA ALA A 104 9.61 3.32 8.53
C ALA A 104 9.56 3.69 7.04
N ILE A 105 8.58 3.20 6.30
CA ILE A 105 8.41 3.52 4.87
C ILE A 105 7.95 4.97 4.70
N VAL A 106 6.98 5.41 5.50
CA VAL A 106 6.46 6.78 5.44
C VAL A 106 7.56 7.80 5.75
N GLN A 107 8.44 7.50 6.70
CA GLN A 107 9.56 8.38 7.06
C GLN A 107 10.59 8.53 5.94
N GLU A 108 10.67 7.59 5.00
CA GLU A 108 11.54 7.72 3.83
C GLU A 108 10.97 8.67 2.77
N MET A 109 9.73 9.09 2.90
CA MET A 109 9.07 9.98 1.92
C MET A 109 9.15 11.44 2.39
N PRO A 110 9.27 12.41 1.47
CA PRO A 110 9.36 13.83 1.83
C PRO A 110 7.99 14.43 2.12
N ILE A 111 7.31 13.91 3.13
CA ILE A 111 6.03 14.39 3.63
C ILE A 111 6.13 14.67 5.13
N SER A 112 5.32 15.59 5.62
CA SER A 112 5.29 15.95 7.04
C SER A 112 4.39 15.03 7.87
N GLN A 113 3.48 14.31 7.21
CA GLN A 113 2.53 13.42 7.87
C GLN A 113 3.25 12.14 8.36
N THR A 114 2.74 11.59 9.46
CA THR A 114 3.16 10.29 9.99
C THR A 114 2.15 9.22 9.62
N ILE A 115 2.48 7.95 9.88
CA ILE A 115 1.54 6.86 9.66
C ILE A 115 0.22 7.05 10.42
N HIS A 116 0.24 7.73 11.56
CA HIS A 116 -0.96 7.99 12.36
C HIS A 116 -1.92 9.00 11.73
N ASP A 117 -1.47 9.77 10.76
CA ASP A 117 -2.30 10.71 10.01
C ASP A 117 -3.05 10.04 8.85
N PHE A 118 -2.66 8.84 8.48
CA PHE A 118 -3.30 8.09 7.40
C PHE A 118 -4.66 7.58 7.85
N LYS A 119 -5.60 7.56 6.91
CA LYS A 119 -6.97 7.07 7.10
C LYS A 119 -7.20 5.81 6.28
N LEU A 120 -8.08 4.96 6.76
CA LEU A 120 -8.47 3.76 6.05
C LEU A 120 -9.33 4.12 4.83
N ASN A 121 -8.95 3.62 3.65
CA ASN A 121 -9.70 3.81 2.42
C ASN A 121 -10.44 2.53 2.01
N ARG A 122 -9.79 1.37 2.19
CA ARG A 122 -10.34 0.08 1.82
C ARG A 122 -9.77 -1.01 2.73
N LEU A 123 -10.59 -1.98 3.08
CA LEU A 123 -10.18 -3.13 3.88
C LEU A 123 -10.73 -4.41 3.24
N ASP A 124 -9.84 -5.30 2.83
CA ASP A 124 -10.18 -6.61 2.28
C ASP A 124 -9.96 -7.67 3.36
N LEU A 125 -11.06 -8.21 3.86
CA LEU A 125 -11.04 -9.23 4.88
C LEU A 125 -11.14 -10.62 4.24
N CYS A 126 -10.48 -11.59 4.86
CA CYS A 126 -10.58 -12.98 4.47
C CYS A 126 -10.80 -13.87 5.68
N LYS A 127 -11.55 -14.94 5.48
CA LYS A 127 -11.76 -15.98 6.46
C LYS A 127 -11.08 -17.24 5.97
N ASN A 128 -10.19 -17.79 6.80
CA ASN A 128 -9.53 -19.05 6.47
C ASN A 128 -10.49 -20.20 6.70
N THR A 129 -11.27 -20.54 5.67
CA THR A 129 -12.22 -21.66 5.72
C THR A 129 -11.64 -22.81 4.90
N PRO A 130 -11.49 -24.01 5.48
CA PRO A 130 -11.06 -25.17 4.71
C PRO A 130 -12.06 -25.45 3.59
N VAL A 131 -11.56 -25.54 2.36
CA VAL A 131 -12.37 -25.83 1.18
C VAL A 131 -12.04 -27.26 0.75
N THR A 132 -13.03 -28.14 0.76
CA THR A 132 -12.88 -29.49 0.23
C THR A 132 -12.89 -29.46 -1.30
N ASN A 133 -12.31 -30.50 -1.93
CA ASN A 133 -12.33 -30.61 -3.40
C ASN A 133 -13.75 -30.60 -3.97
N ALA A 134 -14.72 -31.19 -3.27
CA ALA A 134 -16.12 -31.18 -3.67
C ALA A 134 -16.71 -29.77 -3.71
N VAL A 135 -16.45 -28.97 -2.67
CA VAL A 135 -16.90 -27.57 -2.59
C VAL A 135 -16.22 -26.73 -3.66
N LEU A 136 -14.92 -26.92 -3.86
CA LEU A 136 -14.16 -26.21 -4.90
C LEU A 136 -14.71 -26.48 -6.30
N LEU A 137 -15.05 -27.73 -6.61
CA LEU A 137 -15.64 -28.10 -7.89
C LEU A 137 -17.01 -27.47 -8.13
N GLU A 138 -17.82 -27.28 -7.09
CA GLU A 138 -19.09 -26.56 -7.21
C GLU A 138 -18.89 -25.09 -7.60
N TYR A 139 -17.87 -24.43 -7.05
CA TYR A 139 -17.56 -23.03 -7.40
C TYR A 139 -17.03 -22.86 -8.82
N ILE A 140 -16.33 -23.85 -9.34
CA ILE A 140 -15.73 -23.79 -10.68
C ILE A 140 -16.76 -24.08 -11.78
N ARG A 141 -17.80 -24.82 -11.46
CA ARG A 141 -18.89 -25.15 -12.40
C ARG A 141 -19.86 -23.98 -12.54
#